data_72e196e504b3a1c0328ab7512d3c9326
#
_entry.id   72e196e504b3a1c0328ab7512d3c9326
#
_cell.length_a   1.000
_cell.length_b   1.000
_cell.length_c   1.000
_cell.angle_alpha   90.00
_cell.angle_beta   90.00
_cell.angle_gamma   90.00
#
_symmetry.space_group_name_H-M   'P 1'
#
loop_
_entity.id
_entity.type
_entity.pdbx_description
1 polymer ?
#
loop_
_entity_poly.entity_id
_entity_poly.type
_entity_poly.pdbx_seq_one_letter_code
_entity_poly.pdbx_strand_id
1 'polypeptide(L)'
;SGIAAAGGTPLAHDLECAAQAAWLAEHHQIPVSLFLEQEGDRIYLHLFGRSGLPLGRARERKLEHAVAQGDAPRVPAGQIGEVVRVHAGCDDYAADAARRSRLHRFPMRSITVAVPGSAPADRAIRQALSSLGCTVLDRWRKGVPAFSGLHGGLYLSAQDESGTLLDPGQLLTLVCLIEME
;
A
#
# COMPACT_ATOMS: atom_id res chain seq x y z
N SER A 1 -19.61 -1.66 -13.78
CA SER A 1 -18.80 -2.59 -12.97
C SER A 1 -19.72 -3.62 -12.28
N GLY A 2 -19.21 -4.82 -11.98
CA GLY A 2 -19.98 -5.88 -11.28
C GLY A 2 -20.50 -5.41 -9.93
N ILE A 3 -19.74 -4.60 -9.19
CA ILE A 3 -20.13 -4.04 -7.89
C ILE A 3 -21.37 -3.14 -8.05
N ALA A 4 -21.36 -2.25 -9.05
CA ALA A 4 -22.52 -1.40 -9.34
C ALA A 4 -23.76 -2.22 -9.74
N ALA A 5 -23.57 -3.27 -10.55
CA ALA A 5 -24.66 -4.16 -10.96
C ALA A 5 -25.25 -4.96 -9.79
N ALA A 6 -24.53 -5.12 -8.70
CA ALA A 6 -25.00 -5.71 -7.44
C ALA A 6 -25.58 -4.67 -6.46
N GLY A 7 -25.77 -3.41 -6.88
CA GLY A 7 -26.34 -2.34 -6.06
C GLY A 7 -25.33 -1.60 -5.17
N GLY A 8 -24.04 -1.95 -5.25
CA GLY A 8 -23.01 -1.24 -4.51
C GLY A 8 -22.58 0.06 -5.19
N THR A 9 -22.02 0.99 -4.43
CA THR A 9 -21.43 2.24 -4.95
C THR A 9 -19.90 2.10 -4.97
N PRO A 10 -19.28 1.66 -6.10
CA PRO A 10 -17.84 1.54 -6.18
C PRO A 10 -17.19 2.91 -6.28
N LEU A 11 -16.15 3.13 -5.48
CA LEU A 11 -15.24 4.26 -5.59
C LEU A 11 -14.06 3.85 -6.47
N ALA A 12 -13.93 4.45 -7.64
CA ALA A 12 -12.83 4.20 -8.54
C ALA A 12 -11.70 5.23 -8.30
N HIS A 13 -10.52 4.73 -7.95
CA HIS A 13 -9.33 5.53 -7.71
C HIS A 13 -8.23 5.16 -8.70
N ASP A 14 -7.42 6.14 -9.06
CA ASP A 14 -6.21 5.95 -9.86
C ASP A 14 -5.04 5.58 -8.93
N LEU A 15 -5.10 4.36 -8.36
CA LEU A 15 -4.07 3.85 -7.45
C LEU A 15 -2.91 3.26 -8.22
N GLU A 16 -1.71 3.45 -7.69
CA GLU A 16 -0.49 2.98 -8.31
C GLU A 16 0.08 1.72 -7.64
N CYS A 17 -0.29 1.45 -6.39
CA CYS A 17 0.19 0.27 -5.65
C CYS A 17 -0.82 -0.23 -4.61
N ALA A 18 -0.64 -1.49 -4.18
CA ALA A 18 -1.53 -2.15 -3.21
C ALA A 18 -1.54 -1.46 -1.84
N ALA A 19 -0.40 -0.91 -1.40
CA ALA A 19 -0.32 -0.19 -0.13
C ALA A 19 -1.21 1.05 -0.10
N GLN A 20 -1.39 1.75 -1.21
CA GLN A 20 -2.34 2.87 -1.32
C GLN A 20 -3.78 2.40 -1.16
N ALA A 21 -4.13 1.23 -1.72
CA ALA A 21 -5.47 0.67 -1.56
C ALA A 21 -5.78 0.29 -0.11
N ALA A 22 -4.78 -0.25 0.60
CA ALA A 22 -4.85 -0.53 2.02
C ALA A 22 -5.04 0.75 2.85
N TRP A 23 -4.23 1.76 2.57
CA TRP A 23 -4.31 3.08 3.21
C TRP A 23 -5.67 3.76 2.98
N LEU A 24 -6.19 3.75 1.75
CA LEU A 24 -7.51 4.31 1.44
C LEU A 24 -8.63 3.61 2.21
N ALA A 25 -8.57 2.27 2.32
CA ALA A 25 -9.55 1.51 3.09
C ALA A 25 -9.61 1.96 4.55
N GLU A 26 -8.44 2.14 5.17
CA GLU A 26 -8.33 2.65 6.54
C GLU A 26 -8.74 4.12 6.64
N HIS A 27 -8.17 4.98 5.80
CA HIS A 27 -8.33 6.43 5.90
C HIS A 27 -9.78 6.88 5.68
N HIS A 28 -10.45 6.31 4.69
CA HIS A 28 -11.85 6.61 4.35
C HIS A 28 -12.85 5.62 4.94
N GLN A 29 -12.41 4.69 5.79
CA GLN A 29 -13.26 3.68 6.41
C GLN A 29 -14.08 2.86 5.39
N ILE A 30 -13.48 2.59 4.23
CA ILE A 30 -14.10 1.83 3.13
C ILE A 30 -14.27 0.37 3.57
N PRO A 31 -15.47 -0.23 3.46
CA PRO A 31 -15.71 -1.60 3.91
C PRO A 31 -14.80 -2.64 3.25
N VAL A 32 -14.54 -2.49 1.94
CA VAL A 32 -13.64 -3.35 1.15
C VAL A 32 -12.95 -2.50 0.10
N SER A 33 -11.64 -2.55 0.05
CA SER A 33 -10.81 -2.00 -1.02
C SER A 33 -10.20 -3.12 -1.84
N LEU A 34 -10.08 -2.91 -3.14
CA LEU A 34 -9.58 -3.89 -4.10
C LEU A 34 -8.55 -3.23 -5.00
N PHE A 35 -7.40 -3.88 -5.15
CA PHE A 35 -6.35 -3.48 -6.07
C PHE A 35 -5.93 -4.66 -6.95
N LEU A 36 -5.82 -4.42 -8.25
CA LEU A 36 -5.32 -5.38 -9.22
C LEU A 36 -3.89 -5.02 -9.58
N GLU A 37 -2.97 -5.93 -9.32
CA GLU A 37 -1.55 -5.81 -9.66
C GLU A 37 -1.21 -6.83 -10.74
N GLN A 38 -0.56 -6.35 -11.79
CA GLN A 38 -0.02 -7.24 -12.83
C GLN A 38 1.49 -7.40 -12.62
N GLU A 39 1.94 -8.63 -12.46
CA GLU A 39 3.35 -9.00 -12.40
C GLU A 39 3.65 -10.08 -13.44
N GLY A 40 4.29 -9.68 -14.52
CA GLY A 40 4.48 -10.55 -15.70
C GLY A 40 3.14 -11.01 -16.28
N ASP A 41 2.94 -12.32 -16.39
CA ASP A 41 1.71 -12.94 -16.90
C ASP A 41 0.67 -13.22 -15.80
N ARG A 42 0.93 -12.82 -14.56
CA ARG A 42 0.04 -13.05 -13.43
C ARG A 42 -0.66 -11.77 -13.02
N ILE A 43 -1.91 -11.91 -12.62
CA ILE A 43 -2.71 -10.85 -12.01
C ILE A 43 -2.95 -11.24 -10.55
N TYR A 44 -2.53 -10.38 -9.65
CA TYR A 44 -2.79 -10.50 -8.22
C TYR A 44 -3.96 -9.61 -7.84
N LEU A 45 -4.88 -10.16 -7.06
CA LEU A 45 -6.01 -9.45 -6.51
C LEU A 45 -5.76 -9.22 -5.02
N HIS A 46 -5.49 -7.98 -4.66
CA HIS A 46 -5.34 -7.57 -3.27
C HIS A 46 -6.68 -7.06 -2.72
N LEU A 47 -7.11 -7.60 -1.59
CA LEU A 47 -8.35 -7.25 -0.93
C LEU A 47 -8.08 -6.80 0.50
N PHE A 48 -8.53 -5.60 0.83
CA PHE A 48 -8.35 -5.01 2.15
C PHE A 48 -9.70 -4.69 2.79
N GLY A 49 -9.78 -4.94 4.09
CA GLY A 49 -10.92 -4.53 4.91
C GLY A 49 -10.80 -3.07 5.35
N ARG A 50 -11.81 -2.60 6.10
CA ARG A 50 -11.89 -1.22 6.62
C ARG A 50 -10.68 -0.77 7.44
N SER A 51 -9.96 -1.68 8.07
CA SER A 51 -8.74 -1.39 8.84
C SER A 51 -7.47 -1.29 7.98
N GLY A 52 -7.57 -1.37 6.65
CA GLY A 52 -6.40 -1.44 5.77
C GLY A 52 -5.66 -2.78 5.81
N LEU A 53 -6.11 -3.73 6.61
CA LEU A 53 -5.52 -5.07 6.68
C LEU A 53 -6.12 -5.98 5.60
N PRO A 54 -5.37 -6.98 5.11
CA PRO A 54 -5.89 -7.99 4.21
C PRO A 54 -7.15 -8.66 4.76
N LEU A 55 -8.05 -9.06 3.88
CA LEU A 55 -9.24 -9.81 4.30
C LEU A 55 -8.81 -11.13 4.95
N GLY A 56 -9.42 -11.44 6.10
CA GLY A 56 -9.15 -12.70 6.78
C GLY A 56 -9.60 -13.91 5.95
N ARG A 57 -8.87 -15.01 6.04
CA ARG A 57 -9.07 -16.26 5.26
C ARG A 57 -10.53 -16.75 5.19
N ALA A 58 -11.32 -16.53 6.22
CA ALA A 58 -12.73 -16.94 6.22
C ALA A 58 -13.56 -16.13 5.21
N ARG A 59 -13.25 -14.85 5.01
CA ARG A 59 -13.91 -13.98 4.02
C ARG A 59 -13.38 -14.26 2.61
N GLU A 60 -12.09 -14.51 2.46
CA GLU A 60 -11.48 -14.91 1.19
C GLU A 60 -12.13 -16.19 0.67
N ARG A 61 -12.25 -17.24 1.48
CA ARG A 61 -12.90 -18.50 1.10
C ARG A 61 -14.37 -18.32 0.70
N LYS A 62 -15.11 -17.42 1.36
CA LYS A 62 -16.49 -17.12 0.97
C LYS A 62 -16.55 -16.45 -0.39
N LEU A 63 -15.61 -15.55 -0.67
CA LEU A 63 -15.50 -14.88 -1.97
C LEU A 63 -15.14 -15.89 -3.07
N GLU A 64 -14.12 -16.72 -2.84
CA GLU A 64 -13.71 -17.78 -3.77
C GLU A 64 -14.87 -18.72 -4.09
N HIS A 65 -15.62 -19.12 -3.06
CA HIS A 65 -16.79 -19.99 -3.24
C HIS A 65 -17.88 -19.32 -4.07
N ALA A 66 -18.22 -18.06 -3.79
CA ALA A 66 -19.20 -17.30 -4.56
C ALA A 66 -18.78 -17.14 -6.04
N VAL A 67 -17.49 -16.85 -6.28
CA VAL A 67 -16.93 -16.77 -7.64
C VAL A 67 -17.01 -18.11 -8.35
N ALA A 68 -16.64 -19.22 -7.68
CA ALA A 68 -16.66 -20.56 -8.26
C ALA A 68 -18.10 -21.03 -8.61
N GLN A 69 -19.10 -20.57 -7.84
CA GLN A 69 -20.52 -20.86 -8.12
C GLN A 69 -21.13 -19.96 -9.19
N GLY A 70 -20.42 -18.90 -9.61
CA GLY A 70 -20.97 -17.89 -10.50
C GLY A 70 -22.12 -17.08 -9.88
N ASP A 71 -22.22 -17.10 -8.57
CA ASP A 71 -23.25 -16.40 -7.82
C ASP A 71 -22.91 -14.91 -7.73
N ALA A 72 -23.34 -14.19 -8.77
CA ALA A 72 -23.21 -12.74 -8.85
C ALA A 72 -24.61 -12.11 -8.81
N PRO A 73 -25.12 -11.75 -7.63
CA PRO A 73 -26.42 -11.14 -7.51
C PRO A 73 -26.48 -9.85 -8.33
N ARG A 74 -27.59 -9.68 -9.07
CA ARG A 74 -27.85 -8.46 -9.85
C ARG A 74 -29.13 -7.83 -9.34
N VAL A 75 -29.08 -6.52 -9.18
CA VAL A 75 -30.25 -5.73 -8.80
C VAL A 75 -30.99 -5.23 -10.03
N PRO A 76 -32.30 -4.90 -9.91
CA PRO A 76 -33.05 -4.23 -10.96
C PRO A 76 -32.39 -2.93 -11.44
N ALA A 77 -32.64 -2.52 -12.68
CA ALA A 77 -31.99 -1.38 -13.30
C ALA A 77 -32.06 -0.07 -12.48
N GLY A 78 -33.14 0.17 -11.77
CA GLY A 78 -33.31 1.35 -10.90
C GLY A 78 -32.53 1.32 -9.58
N GLN A 79 -31.86 0.19 -9.27
CA GLN A 79 -31.07 -0.01 -8.07
C GLN A 79 -29.58 -0.22 -8.37
N ILE A 80 -29.19 -0.07 -9.63
CA ILE A 80 -27.79 -0.13 -10.05
C ILE A 80 -27.05 1.04 -9.41
N GLY A 81 -25.94 0.74 -8.71
CA GLY A 81 -25.13 1.75 -8.06
C GLY A 81 -24.34 2.60 -9.03
N GLU A 82 -24.04 3.82 -8.63
CA GLU A 82 -23.20 4.75 -9.42
C GLU A 82 -21.72 4.50 -9.15
N VAL A 83 -20.89 4.60 -10.20
CA VAL A 83 -19.41 4.56 -10.07
C VAL A 83 -18.93 5.98 -9.81
N VAL A 84 -18.45 6.22 -8.61
CA VAL A 84 -17.86 7.53 -8.24
C VAL A 84 -16.36 7.49 -8.48
N ARG A 85 -15.84 8.42 -9.28
CA ARG A 85 -14.40 8.60 -9.46
C ARG A 85 -13.86 9.54 -8.39
N VAL A 86 -12.83 9.08 -7.70
CA VAL A 86 -12.15 9.83 -6.64
C VAL A 86 -10.68 9.96 -7.01
N HIS A 87 -10.21 11.19 -7.07
CA HIS A 87 -8.81 11.48 -7.32
C HIS A 87 -8.08 11.60 -5.97
N ALA A 88 -7.54 10.48 -5.49
CA ALA A 88 -6.59 10.48 -4.38
C ALA A 88 -5.28 9.90 -4.91
N GLY A 89 -4.23 10.70 -4.92
CA GLY A 89 -2.97 10.36 -5.56
C GLY A 89 -1.95 9.72 -4.63
N CYS A 90 -0.83 9.32 -5.23
CA CYS A 90 0.38 8.89 -4.52
C CYS A 90 0.84 9.94 -3.51
N ASP A 91 0.63 11.21 -3.83
CA ASP A 91 1.04 12.36 -3.02
C ASP A 91 0.35 12.39 -1.66
N ASP A 92 -0.96 12.10 -1.61
CA ASP A 92 -1.72 12.08 -0.36
C ASP A 92 -1.27 10.96 0.57
N TYR A 93 -1.02 9.77 0.00
CA TYR A 93 -0.48 8.62 0.73
C TYR A 93 0.91 8.91 1.31
N ALA A 94 1.82 9.43 0.48
CA ALA A 94 3.17 9.76 0.90
C ALA A 94 3.18 10.90 1.95
N ALA A 95 2.32 11.90 1.80
CA ALA A 95 2.17 12.99 2.75
C ALA A 95 1.64 12.50 4.11
N ASP A 96 0.66 11.59 4.10
CA ASP A 96 0.14 10.99 5.34
C ASP A 96 1.19 10.12 6.03
N ALA A 97 1.94 9.30 5.28
CA ALA A 97 3.05 8.52 5.81
C ALA A 97 4.12 9.41 6.48
N ALA A 98 4.52 10.50 5.80
CA ALA A 98 5.46 11.45 6.35
C ALA A 98 4.91 12.17 7.60
N ARG A 99 3.62 12.51 7.61
CA ARG A 99 2.96 13.13 8.75
C ARG A 99 2.95 12.19 9.97
N ARG A 100 2.59 10.93 9.80
CA ARG A 100 2.58 9.92 10.86
C ARG A 100 3.98 9.71 11.43
N SER A 101 5.00 9.63 10.58
CA SER A 101 6.40 9.47 11.00
C SER A 101 6.95 10.65 11.81
N ARG A 102 6.47 11.87 11.56
CA ARG A 102 6.87 13.06 12.35
C ARG A 102 6.43 13.01 13.81
N LEU A 103 5.45 12.19 14.14
CA LEU A 103 4.99 12.01 15.52
C LEU A 103 6.06 11.36 16.40
N HIS A 104 6.98 10.59 15.81
CA HIS A 104 8.08 9.93 16.52
C HIS A 104 9.30 10.85 16.83
N ARG A 105 9.23 12.14 16.53
CA ARG A 105 10.21 13.20 16.90
C ARG A 105 11.67 12.97 16.45
N PHE A 106 11.95 12.05 15.54
CA PHE A 106 13.31 11.87 15.03
C PHE A 106 13.68 12.98 14.04
N PRO A 107 14.79 13.72 14.27
CA PRO A 107 15.27 14.69 13.30
C PRO A 107 15.88 13.95 12.10
N MET A 108 15.08 13.76 11.04
CA MET A 108 15.53 13.11 9.79
C MET A 108 16.46 14.01 8.94
N ARG A 109 16.73 15.24 9.40
CA ARG A 109 17.62 16.18 8.71
C ARG A 109 19.03 15.61 8.71
N SER A 110 19.66 15.59 7.55
CA SER A 110 21.01 15.09 7.29
C SER A 110 21.14 13.57 7.11
N ILE A 111 20.04 12.81 7.11
CA ILE A 111 20.09 11.40 6.79
C ILE A 111 20.07 11.24 5.26
N THR A 112 21.05 10.50 4.73
CA THR A 112 21.05 10.09 3.32
C THR A 112 20.62 8.64 3.23
N VAL A 113 19.67 8.36 2.35
CA VAL A 113 19.13 7.02 2.09
C VAL A 113 19.08 6.77 0.58
N ALA A 114 19.07 5.52 0.16
CA ALA A 114 18.85 5.15 -1.23
C ALA A 114 17.51 4.45 -1.41
N VAL A 115 16.80 4.77 -2.51
CA VAL A 115 15.62 4.06 -2.96
C VAL A 115 15.82 3.73 -4.44
N PRO A 116 16.54 2.63 -4.75
CA PRO A 116 17.01 2.35 -6.10
C PRO A 116 15.91 1.85 -7.05
N GLY A 117 14.78 1.42 -6.54
CA GLY A 117 13.67 0.94 -7.35
C GLY A 117 12.91 2.06 -8.09
N SER A 118 12.17 1.68 -9.13
CA SER A 118 11.31 2.58 -9.90
C SER A 118 9.83 2.22 -9.81
N ALA A 119 9.48 1.21 -9.01
CA ALA A 119 8.10 0.81 -8.80
C ALA A 119 7.28 1.95 -8.16
N PRO A 120 5.96 1.97 -8.32
CA PRO A 120 5.10 2.96 -7.68
C PRO A 120 5.28 3.06 -6.16
N ALA A 121 5.47 1.92 -5.49
CA ALA A 121 5.75 1.89 -4.06
C ALA A 121 7.07 2.61 -3.71
N ASP A 122 8.12 2.45 -4.52
CA ASP A 122 9.41 3.13 -4.32
C ASP A 122 9.27 4.64 -4.50
N ARG A 123 8.40 5.09 -5.43
CA ARG A 123 8.10 6.53 -5.58
C ARG A 123 7.46 7.10 -4.31
N ALA A 124 6.50 6.40 -3.74
CA ALA A 124 5.85 6.83 -2.50
C ALA A 124 6.84 6.89 -1.32
N ILE A 125 7.72 5.87 -1.17
CA ILE A 125 8.78 5.85 -0.16
C ILE A 125 9.72 7.05 -0.36
N ARG A 126 10.16 7.30 -1.59
CA ARG A 126 11.07 8.41 -1.93
C ARG A 126 10.45 9.76 -1.58
N GLN A 127 9.20 9.94 -1.92
CA GLN A 127 8.47 11.18 -1.64
C GLN A 127 8.25 11.39 -0.13
N ALA A 128 7.87 10.36 0.60
CA ALA A 128 7.71 10.42 2.06
C ALA A 128 9.04 10.78 2.74
N LEU A 129 10.14 10.11 2.40
CA LEU A 129 11.46 10.36 2.95
C LEU A 129 11.97 11.78 2.61
N SER A 130 11.77 12.24 1.38
CA SER A 130 12.10 13.61 0.98
C SER A 130 11.31 14.63 1.77
N SER A 131 10.01 14.38 2.02
CA SER A 131 9.15 15.26 2.83
C SER A 131 9.58 15.31 4.29
N LEU A 132 10.24 14.26 4.80
CA LEU A 132 10.84 14.21 6.14
C LEU A 132 12.19 14.93 6.22
N GLY A 133 12.75 15.35 5.09
CA GLY A 133 14.02 16.07 5.01
C GLY A 133 15.24 15.17 4.75
N CYS A 134 15.03 13.90 4.39
CA CYS A 134 16.11 13.02 3.98
C CYS A 134 16.65 13.42 2.60
N THR A 135 17.95 13.19 2.38
CA THR A 135 18.55 13.19 1.04
C THR A 135 18.33 11.81 0.43
N VAL A 136 17.52 11.71 -0.62
CA VAL A 136 17.18 10.44 -1.25
C VAL A 136 17.95 10.24 -2.54
N LEU A 137 18.68 9.12 -2.65
CA LEU A 137 19.46 8.73 -3.82
C LEU A 137 18.68 7.71 -4.66
N ASP A 138 18.79 7.82 -5.99
CA ASP A 138 18.18 6.87 -6.94
C ASP A 138 18.98 5.58 -7.10
N ARG A 139 20.21 5.54 -6.56
CA ARG A 139 21.09 4.37 -6.63
C ARG A 139 21.76 4.15 -5.29
N TRP A 140 21.84 2.87 -4.91
CA TRP A 140 22.61 2.49 -3.74
C TRP A 140 24.11 2.78 -3.92
N ARG A 141 24.75 3.15 -2.84
CA ARG A 141 26.22 3.24 -2.73
C ARG A 141 26.66 2.81 -1.32
N LYS A 142 27.86 2.31 -1.21
CA LYS A 142 28.44 1.92 0.09
C LYS A 142 28.39 3.08 1.10
N GLY A 143 28.00 2.79 2.31
CA GLY A 143 27.84 3.76 3.38
C GLY A 143 26.46 4.43 3.41
N VAL A 144 25.50 3.96 2.61
CA VAL A 144 24.13 4.49 2.55
C VAL A 144 23.14 3.34 2.67
N PRO A 145 22.22 3.35 3.67
CA PRO A 145 21.16 2.36 3.75
C PRO A 145 20.20 2.53 2.57
N ALA A 146 19.57 1.42 2.14
CA ALA A 146 18.62 1.42 1.04
C ALA A 146 17.31 0.76 1.40
N PHE A 147 16.23 1.23 0.76
CA PHE A 147 14.87 0.74 0.94
C PHE A 147 14.20 0.48 -0.40
N SER A 148 13.34 -0.53 -0.46
CA SER A 148 12.48 -0.82 -1.61
C SER A 148 11.15 -1.39 -1.15
N GLY A 149 10.08 -1.03 -1.85
CA GLY A 149 8.76 -1.63 -1.66
C GLY A 149 8.62 -2.93 -2.45
N LEU A 150 8.17 -3.98 -1.80
CA LEU A 150 7.90 -5.28 -2.40
C LEU A 150 6.40 -5.56 -2.41
N HIS A 151 5.93 -6.40 -3.37
CA HIS A 151 4.52 -6.80 -3.50
C HIS A 151 3.57 -5.60 -3.41
N GLY A 152 3.68 -4.68 -4.36
CA GLY A 152 2.84 -3.47 -4.37
C GLY A 152 3.00 -2.56 -3.16
N GLY A 153 4.15 -2.61 -2.47
CA GLY A 153 4.46 -1.80 -1.29
C GLY A 153 3.90 -2.34 0.03
N LEU A 154 3.38 -3.56 0.03
CA LEU A 154 2.88 -4.21 1.26
C LEU A 154 4.02 -4.70 2.18
N TYR A 155 5.21 -4.87 1.62
CA TYR A 155 6.40 -5.27 2.35
C TYR A 155 7.53 -4.29 2.05
N LEU A 156 8.40 -4.10 3.05
CA LEU A 156 9.61 -3.31 2.94
C LEU A 156 10.83 -4.22 2.86
N SER A 157 11.68 -3.99 1.87
CA SER A 157 13.05 -4.50 1.85
C SER A 157 14.00 -3.40 2.29
N ALA A 158 14.94 -3.72 3.14
CA ALA A 158 15.97 -2.79 3.57
C ALA A 158 17.36 -3.42 3.50
N GLN A 159 18.34 -2.61 3.17
CA GLN A 159 19.77 -2.93 3.19
C GLN A 159 20.46 -1.96 4.13
N ASP A 160 21.44 -2.46 4.86
CA ASP A 160 22.33 -1.62 5.67
C ASP A 160 23.36 -0.85 4.81
N GLU A 161 24.21 -0.08 5.45
CA GLU A 161 25.26 0.71 4.80
C GLU A 161 26.35 -0.15 4.13
N SER A 162 26.46 -1.43 4.50
CA SER A 162 27.39 -2.38 3.87
C SER A 162 26.80 -3.05 2.61
N GLY A 163 25.49 -2.92 2.41
CA GLY A 163 24.73 -3.58 1.34
C GLY A 163 24.15 -4.93 1.76
N THR A 164 24.21 -5.27 3.05
CA THR A 164 23.62 -6.50 3.57
C THR A 164 22.11 -6.33 3.70
N LEU A 165 21.35 -7.24 3.12
CA LEU A 165 19.89 -7.29 3.29
C LEU A 165 19.55 -7.63 4.73
N LEU A 166 18.67 -6.82 5.32
CA LEU A 166 18.06 -7.11 6.61
C LEU A 166 16.95 -8.14 6.42
N ASP A 167 16.94 -9.17 7.26
CA ASP A 167 15.84 -10.12 7.25
C ASP A 167 14.57 -9.51 7.87
N PRO A 168 13.37 -10.07 7.56
CA PRO A 168 12.12 -9.54 8.07
C PRO A 168 12.03 -9.50 9.60
N GLY A 169 12.70 -10.42 10.31
CA GLY A 169 12.74 -10.45 11.77
C GLY A 169 13.56 -9.28 12.34
N GLN A 170 14.68 -8.95 11.69
CA GLN A 170 15.48 -7.79 12.05
C GLN A 170 14.70 -6.49 11.85
N LEU A 171 14.01 -6.35 10.71
CA LEU A 171 13.17 -5.19 10.44
C LEU A 171 12.04 -5.06 11.45
N LEU A 172 11.34 -6.15 11.75
CA LEU A 172 10.28 -6.16 12.76
C LEU A 172 10.82 -5.76 14.14
N THR A 173 11.99 -6.29 14.52
CA THR A 173 12.63 -5.93 15.79
C THR A 173 12.94 -4.45 15.88
N LEU A 174 13.47 -3.85 14.78
CA LEU A 174 13.74 -2.41 14.74
C LEU A 174 12.46 -1.59 14.90
N VAL A 175 11.39 -1.95 14.21
CA VAL A 175 10.08 -1.27 14.35
C VAL A 175 9.55 -1.39 15.77
N CYS A 176 9.59 -2.58 16.38
CA CYS A 176 9.15 -2.78 17.76
C CYS A 176 9.96 -1.94 18.75
N LEU A 177 11.27 -1.83 18.57
CA LEU A 177 12.13 -1.02 19.46
C LEU A 177 11.76 0.47 19.35
N ILE A 178 11.46 0.98 18.15
CA ILE A 178 11.06 2.38 17.92
C ILE A 178 9.69 2.67 18.56
N GLU A 179 8.75 1.73 18.49
CA GLU A 179 7.40 1.91 19.05
C GLU A 179 7.37 1.79 20.59
N MET A 180 8.42 1.27 21.21
CA MET A 180 8.52 1.12 22.66
C MET A 180 9.17 2.32 23.37
N GLU A 181 9.78 3.26 22.64
CA GLU A 181 10.37 4.51 23.15
C GLU A 181 9.33 5.67 23.18
#